data_f26547d6eae4ceae5af981f66c639a53
#
_entry.id   f26547d6eae4ceae5af981f66c639a53
#
_cell.length_a   1.000
_cell.length_b   1.000
_cell.length_c   1.000
_cell.angle_alpha   90.00
_cell.angle_beta   90.00
_cell.angle_gamma   90.00
#
_symmetry.space_group_name_H-M   'P 1'
#
loop_
_entity.id
_entity.type
_entity.pdbx_description
1 polymer ?
#
loop_
_entity_poly.entity_id
_entity_poly.type
_entity_poly.pdbx_seq_one_letter_code
_entity_poly.pdbx_strand_id
1 'polypeptide(L)'
;MSNYKIVSTKSEPRVELKEALGLSGCELSINELPANASVPFVHSHKQNEELYLVLKGGGTLFIDGEETAVGEGDAIRIDPDGKRCFKAGAQGMKFICIQTKRGSLEQYTNGDGVINDDVKPSWL
;
A
#
# COMPACT_ATOMS: atom_id res chain seq x y z
N MET A 1 25.02 -1.66 -13.73
CA MET A 1 23.80 -1.37 -12.95
C MET A 1 22.66 -2.24 -13.41
N SER A 2 21.94 -2.80 -12.47
CA SER A 2 20.79 -3.65 -12.77
C SER A 2 19.52 -2.81 -12.84
N ASN A 3 18.60 -3.26 -13.69
CA ASN A 3 17.27 -2.62 -13.79
C ASN A 3 16.28 -3.18 -12.77
N TYR A 4 16.75 -3.99 -11.83
CA TYR A 4 15.87 -4.55 -10.82
C TYR A 4 16.61 -4.75 -9.50
N LYS A 5 15.82 -4.89 -8.43
CA LYS A 5 16.30 -5.25 -7.10
C LYS A 5 15.23 -6.08 -6.41
N ILE A 6 15.65 -7.12 -5.70
CA ILE A 6 14.73 -8.01 -4.97
C ILE A 6 15.09 -8.00 -3.50
N VAL A 7 14.09 -7.81 -2.63
CA VAL A 7 14.25 -7.94 -1.19
C VAL A 7 13.15 -8.87 -0.66
N SER A 8 13.42 -9.52 0.48
CA SER A 8 12.42 -10.35 1.15
C SER A 8 11.68 -9.51 2.18
N THR A 9 10.36 -9.67 2.24
CA THR A 9 9.51 -8.98 3.22
C THR A 9 8.98 -9.92 4.28
N LYS A 10 9.54 -11.11 4.39
CA LYS A 10 9.07 -12.13 5.34
C LYS A 10 9.37 -11.72 6.78
N SER A 11 8.48 -12.10 7.66
CA SER A 11 8.61 -12.12 9.12
C SER A 11 8.66 -10.77 9.84
N GLU A 12 8.54 -9.66 9.16
CA GLU A 12 8.48 -8.35 9.80
C GLU A 12 7.04 -7.87 9.90
N PRO A 13 6.59 -7.37 11.07
CA PRO A 13 5.24 -6.83 11.19
C PRO A 13 5.06 -5.51 10.45
N ARG A 14 6.15 -4.81 10.15
CA ARG A 14 6.12 -3.61 9.32
C ARG A 14 7.35 -3.56 8.44
N VAL A 15 7.13 -3.41 7.14
CA VAL A 15 8.20 -3.30 6.14
C VAL A 15 7.93 -2.07 5.29
N GLU A 16 8.95 -1.23 5.12
CA GLU A 16 8.91 -0.09 4.21
C GLU A 16 9.85 -0.34 3.05
N LEU A 17 9.38 -0.15 1.82
CA LEU A 17 10.11 -0.60 0.64
C LEU A 17 10.76 0.51 -0.19
N LYS A 18 10.41 1.79 0.04
CA LYS A 18 11.00 2.86 -0.77
C LYS A 18 12.53 2.83 -0.73
N GLU A 19 13.10 2.87 0.45
CA GLU A 19 14.56 2.85 0.58
C GLU A 19 15.15 1.47 0.31
N ALA A 20 14.51 0.43 0.79
CA ALA A 20 14.99 -0.94 0.61
C ALA A 20 15.14 -1.30 -0.86
N LEU A 21 14.23 -0.85 -1.71
CA LEU A 21 14.24 -1.12 -3.16
C LEU A 21 14.77 0.04 -3.99
N GLY A 22 14.96 1.22 -3.40
CA GLY A 22 15.35 2.40 -4.15
C GLY A 22 14.22 2.93 -5.04
N LEU A 23 12.97 2.86 -4.56
CA LEU A 23 11.83 3.37 -5.32
C LEU A 23 11.86 4.90 -5.35
N SER A 24 11.50 5.47 -6.48
CA SER A 24 11.43 6.91 -6.65
C SER A 24 10.01 7.45 -6.83
N GLY A 25 9.06 6.59 -7.19
CA GLY A 25 7.71 7.02 -7.53
C GLY A 25 6.67 6.79 -6.45
N CYS A 26 6.96 5.97 -5.46
CA CYS A 26 6.02 5.69 -4.38
C CYS A 26 6.73 5.16 -3.15
N GLU A 27 6.03 5.18 -2.01
CA GLU A 27 6.40 4.41 -0.83
C GLU A 27 5.35 3.32 -0.65
N LEU A 28 5.79 2.09 -0.50
CA LEU A 28 4.91 0.98 -0.19
C LEU A 28 5.32 0.38 1.15
N SER A 29 4.36 0.22 2.05
CA SER A 29 4.59 -0.47 3.31
C SER A 29 3.68 -1.69 3.41
N ILE A 30 4.18 -2.72 4.07
CA ILE A 30 3.41 -3.91 4.43
C ILE A 30 3.26 -3.86 5.94
N ASN A 31 2.04 -3.99 6.42
CA ASN A 31 1.72 -3.77 7.83
C ASN A 31 0.89 -4.94 8.37
N GLU A 32 1.19 -5.35 9.59
CA GLU A 32 0.43 -6.39 10.26
C GLU A 32 0.10 -5.92 11.67
N LEU A 33 -1.20 -5.79 11.94
CA LEU A 33 -1.71 -5.43 13.26
C LEU A 33 -2.23 -6.70 13.93
N PRO A 34 -1.78 -7.01 15.14
CA PRO A 34 -2.34 -8.14 15.88
C PRO A 34 -3.80 -7.89 16.26
N ALA A 35 -4.47 -8.94 16.75
CA ALA A 35 -5.88 -8.86 17.13
C ALA A 35 -6.15 -7.64 18.00
N ASN A 36 -7.16 -6.88 17.63
CA ASN A 36 -7.67 -5.69 18.32
C ASN A 36 -6.67 -4.54 18.52
N ALA A 37 -5.49 -4.62 17.92
CA ALA A 37 -4.51 -3.52 17.97
C ALA A 37 -4.87 -2.43 16.98
N SER A 38 -4.49 -1.20 17.30
CA SER A 38 -4.72 -0.05 16.41
C SER A 38 -3.42 0.67 16.10
N VAL A 39 -3.42 1.39 15.00
CA VAL A 39 -2.42 2.43 14.77
C VAL A 39 -2.62 3.48 15.87
N PRO A 40 -1.55 3.95 16.50
CA PRO A 40 -1.69 4.76 17.72
C PRO A 40 -2.03 6.24 17.51
N PHE A 41 -2.29 6.66 16.27
CA PHE A 41 -2.59 8.07 15.98
C PHE A 41 -3.43 8.19 14.73
N VAL A 42 -4.15 9.32 14.64
CA VAL A 42 -4.84 9.75 13.42
C VAL A 42 -3.89 10.64 12.65
N HIS A 43 -3.76 10.43 11.33
CA HIS A 43 -2.90 11.27 10.52
C HIS A 43 -3.52 11.60 9.17
N SER A 44 -2.95 12.59 8.52
CA SER A 44 -3.28 12.97 7.14
C SER A 44 -1.96 13.30 6.43
N HIS A 45 -2.02 13.56 5.14
CA HIS A 45 -0.84 13.90 4.35
C HIS A 45 -1.01 15.27 3.72
N LYS A 46 0.13 15.90 3.40
CA LYS A 46 0.14 17.21 2.74
C LYS A 46 -0.14 17.10 1.24
N GLN A 47 0.41 16.09 0.59
CA GLN A 47 0.32 15.94 -0.87
C GLN A 47 0.07 14.53 -1.35
N ASN A 48 0.33 13.51 -0.54
CA ASN A 48 0.24 12.13 -0.98
C ASN A 48 -1.14 11.54 -0.78
N GLU A 49 -1.68 10.93 -1.83
CA GLU A 49 -2.81 10.03 -1.67
C GLU A 49 -2.29 8.66 -1.25
N GLU A 50 -3.13 7.89 -0.61
CA GLU A 50 -2.78 6.54 -0.20
C GLU A 50 -3.78 5.53 -0.72
N LEU A 51 -3.25 4.37 -1.11
CA LEU A 51 -4.04 3.19 -1.43
C LEU A 51 -3.75 2.15 -0.36
N TYR A 52 -4.79 1.70 0.31
CA TYR A 52 -4.71 0.59 1.25
C TYR A 52 -5.35 -0.64 0.61
N LEU A 53 -4.68 -1.78 0.76
CA LEU A 53 -5.21 -3.06 0.27
C LEU A 53 -5.14 -4.05 1.43
N VAL A 54 -6.29 -4.53 1.89
CA VAL A 54 -6.36 -5.50 2.98
C VAL A 54 -6.09 -6.89 2.41
N LEU A 55 -5.00 -7.50 2.86
CA LEU A 55 -4.57 -8.81 2.37
C LEU A 55 -5.16 -9.95 3.20
N LYS A 56 -5.33 -9.75 4.50
CA LYS A 56 -5.79 -10.80 5.40
C LYS A 56 -6.44 -10.17 6.64
N GLY A 57 -7.46 -10.83 7.17
CA GLY A 57 -8.16 -10.34 8.33
C GLY A 57 -9.05 -9.14 8.01
N GLY A 58 -9.14 -8.23 8.94
CA GLY A 58 -9.96 -7.03 8.76
C GLY A 58 -10.05 -6.24 10.03
N GLY A 59 -10.85 -5.18 9.99
CA GLY A 59 -11.01 -4.31 11.14
C GLY A 59 -11.88 -3.12 10.84
N THR A 60 -11.50 -1.97 11.40
CA THR A 60 -12.24 -0.73 11.28
C THR A 60 -11.34 0.38 10.76
N LEU A 61 -11.82 1.10 9.77
CA LEU A 61 -11.21 2.34 9.31
C LEU A 61 -11.96 3.51 9.94
N PHE A 62 -11.22 4.35 10.68
CA PHE A 62 -11.69 5.66 11.07
C PHE A 62 -11.25 6.64 9.98
N ILE A 63 -12.20 7.41 9.43
CA ILE A 63 -11.91 8.40 8.41
C ILE A 63 -12.86 9.59 8.57
N ASP A 64 -12.26 10.77 8.81
CA ASP A 64 -13.00 12.04 8.93
C ASP A 64 -14.21 11.97 9.87
N GLY A 65 -14.03 11.33 11.02
CA GLY A 65 -15.08 11.23 12.04
C GLY A 65 -16.02 10.05 11.87
N GLU A 66 -15.91 9.29 10.80
CA GLU A 66 -16.73 8.12 10.56
C GLU A 66 -15.94 6.83 10.79
N GLU A 67 -16.61 5.75 11.15
CA GLU A 67 -16.01 4.44 11.29
C GLU A 67 -16.69 3.47 10.33
N THR A 68 -15.91 2.71 9.59
CA THR A 68 -16.44 1.75 8.64
C THR A 68 -15.66 0.44 8.72
N ALA A 69 -16.34 -0.68 8.51
CA ALA A 69 -15.70 -1.99 8.51
C ALA A 69 -14.91 -2.19 7.21
N VAL A 70 -13.74 -2.81 7.33
CA VAL A 70 -12.92 -3.20 6.19
C VAL A 70 -12.49 -4.65 6.37
N GLY A 71 -12.30 -5.37 5.27
CA GLY A 71 -11.94 -6.78 5.31
C GLY A 71 -11.10 -7.21 4.13
N GLU A 72 -10.75 -8.49 4.13
CA GLU A 72 -9.89 -9.08 3.13
C GLU A 72 -10.37 -8.77 1.71
N GLY A 73 -9.47 -8.29 0.88
CA GLY A 73 -9.77 -7.93 -0.50
C GLY A 73 -10.25 -6.50 -0.70
N ASP A 74 -10.50 -5.75 0.37
CA ASP A 74 -10.92 -4.36 0.22
C ASP A 74 -9.73 -3.49 -0.20
N ALA A 75 -9.99 -2.62 -1.18
CA ALA A 75 -9.03 -1.61 -1.63
C ALA A 75 -9.63 -0.25 -1.32
N ILE A 76 -8.84 0.62 -0.67
CA ILE A 76 -9.32 1.90 -0.15
C ILE A 76 -8.40 3.01 -0.64
N ARG A 77 -8.96 4.02 -1.30
CA ARG A 77 -8.22 5.23 -1.61
C ARG A 77 -8.52 6.25 -0.52
N ILE A 78 -7.50 6.88 0.03
CA ILE A 78 -7.66 7.99 0.95
C ILE A 78 -6.91 9.20 0.38
N ASP A 79 -7.64 10.27 0.19
CA ASP A 79 -7.06 11.53 -0.29
C ASP A 79 -6.18 12.16 0.79
N PRO A 80 -5.24 13.04 0.42
CA PRO A 80 -4.28 13.58 1.39
C PRO A 80 -4.90 14.16 2.65
N ASP A 81 -5.98 14.93 2.52
CA ASP A 81 -6.61 15.62 3.67
C ASP A 81 -7.41 14.69 4.58
N GLY A 82 -7.71 13.47 4.16
CA GLY A 82 -8.50 12.53 4.97
C GLY A 82 -7.77 12.18 6.26
N LYS A 83 -8.43 12.39 7.39
CA LYS A 83 -7.88 12.06 8.71
C LYS A 83 -8.22 10.61 9.04
N ARG A 84 -7.21 9.74 9.03
CA ARG A 84 -7.41 8.28 9.07
C ARG A 84 -6.67 7.60 10.21
N CYS A 85 -7.25 6.48 10.62
CA CYS A 85 -6.66 5.55 11.56
C CYS A 85 -7.28 4.17 11.37
N PHE A 86 -6.50 3.12 11.56
CA PHE A 86 -6.99 1.73 11.44
C PHE A 86 -6.89 1.02 12.77
N LYS A 87 -7.87 0.15 13.01
CA LYS A 87 -7.86 -0.80 14.12
C LYS A 87 -8.17 -2.18 13.57
N ALA A 88 -7.36 -3.16 13.95
CA ALA A 88 -7.63 -4.55 13.60
C ALA A 88 -8.78 -5.10 14.42
N GLY A 89 -9.53 -6.04 13.83
CA GLY A 89 -10.53 -6.81 14.54
C GLY A 89 -9.92 -8.00 15.26
N ALA A 90 -10.78 -8.95 15.66
CA ALA A 90 -10.38 -10.12 16.44
C ALA A 90 -9.38 -11.05 15.73
N GLN A 91 -9.34 -11.00 14.39
CA GLN A 91 -8.45 -11.84 13.59
C GLN A 91 -7.14 -11.13 13.20
N GLY A 92 -6.92 -9.91 13.67
CA GLY A 92 -5.80 -9.12 13.19
C GLY A 92 -6.06 -8.57 11.80
N MET A 93 -5.10 -7.82 11.26
CA MET A 93 -5.22 -7.28 9.91
C MET A 93 -3.86 -7.12 9.27
N LYS A 94 -3.68 -7.69 8.08
CA LYS A 94 -2.50 -7.47 7.26
C LYS A 94 -2.88 -6.66 6.05
N PHE A 95 -2.15 -5.59 5.80
CA PHE A 95 -2.48 -4.69 4.68
C PHE A 95 -1.25 -4.05 4.08
N ILE A 96 -1.40 -3.66 2.82
CA ILE A 96 -0.41 -2.88 2.10
C ILE A 96 -0.90 -1.44 2.07
N CYS A 97 0.03 -0.50 2.28
CA CYS A 97 -0.22 0.92 2.07
C CYS A 97 0.74 1.43 1.00
N ILE A 98 0.20 2.03 -0.04
CA ILE A 98 0.99 2.66 -1.09
C ILE A 98 0.68 4.14 -1.06
N GLN A 99 1.73 4.98 -0.94
CA GLN A 99 1.54 6.42 -1.02
C GLN A 99 2.33 7.00 -2.17
N THR A 100 1.73 7.96 -2.85
CA THR A 100 2.34 8.63 -3.98
C THR A 100 1.71 10.04 -4.09
N LYS A 101 2.45 10.96 -4.68
CA LYS A 101 1.93 12.32 -4.85
C LYS A 101 0.66 12.30 -5.69
N ARG A 102 -0.41 12.89 -5.18
CA ARG A 102 -1.69 12.95 -5.87
C ARG A 102 -1.54 13.61 -7.24
N GLY A 103 -2.10 12.96 -8.27
CA GLY A 103 -2.06 13.49 -9.63
C GLY A 103 -0.74 13.31 -10.35
N SER A 104 0.21 12.56 -9.79
CA SER A 104 1.53 12.40 -10.40
C SER A 104 1.59 11.36 -11.52
N LEU A 105 0.63 10.45 -11.57
CA LEU A 105 0.61 9.41 -12.60
C LEU A 105 -0.02 9.98 -13.88
N GLU A 106 0.79 10.16 -14.90
CA GLU A 106 0.33 10.77 -16.16
C GLU A 106 -0.13 9.73 -17.16
N GLN A 107 0.73 8.76 -17.47
CA GLN A 107 0.41 7.69 -18.41
C GLN A 107 0.53 6.34 -17.70
N TYR A 108 -0.35 5.43 -18.03
CA TYR A 108 -0.34 4.10 -17.44
C TYR A 108 -0.81 3.06 -18.46
N THR A 109 -0.43 1.81 -18.24
CA THR A 109 -0.79 0.68 -19.10
C THR A 109 -0.46 0.97 -20.57
N ASN A 110 -1.43 1.14 -21.44
CA ASN A 110 -1.21 1.30 -22.87
C ASN A 110 -0.49 2.61 -23.25
N GLY A 111 -0.59 3.64 -22.42
CA GLY A 111 0.08 4.91 -22.67
C GLY A 111 1.56 4.90 -22.29
N ASP A 112 2.00 3.97 -21.45
CA ASP A 112 3.37 3.90 -20.98
C ASP A 112 4.04 2.56 -21.32
N GLY A 113 3.27 1.48 -21.36
CA GLY A 113 3.81 0.14 -21.60
C GLY A 113 4.28 -0.06 -23.05
N VAL A 114 5.35 -0.82 -23.20
CA VAL A 114 5.92 -1.18 -24.51
C VAL A 114 6.08 -2.69 -24.58
N ILE A 115 5.56 -3.31 -25.65
CA ILE A 115 5.74 -4.75 -25.88
C ILE A 115 7.07 -4.95 -26.61
N ASN A 116 7.90 -5.83 -26.05
CA ASN A 116 9.20 -6.13 -26.64
C ASN A 116 9.18 -7.56 -27.20
N ASP A 117 8.88 -7.69 -28.50
CA ASP A 117 8.75 -8.99 -29.16
C ASP A 117 10.08 -9.67 -29.47
N ASP A 118 11.16 -8.89 -29.46
CA ASP A 118 12.51 -9.38 -29.79
C ASP A 118 13.22 -10.06 -28.62
N VAL A 119 12.69 -9.98 -27.42
CA VAL A 119 13.29 -10.59 -26.23
C VAL A 119 12.26 -11.50 -25.57
N LYS A 120 12.62 -12.76 -25.38
CA LYS A 120 11.69 -13.75 -24.82
C LYS A 120 12.36 -14.65 -23.78
N PRO A 121 11.65 -14.94 -22.68
CA PRO A 121 12.09 -15.99 -21.77
C PRO A 121 11.90 -17.36 -22.40
N SER A 122 12.47 -18.39 -21.75
CA SER A 122 12.43 -19.75 -22.28
C SER A 122 11.03 -20.36 -22.39
N TRP A 123 10.06 -19.83 -21.66
CA TRP A 123 8.68 -20.37 -21.62
C TRP A 123 7.71 -19.67 -22.55
N LEU A 124 8.15 -18.71 -23.32
CA LEU A 124 7.24 -17.91 -24.16
C LEU A 124 7.47 -18.16 -25.65
#